data_0623d6375801364d9ea6b98aabf03141
#
_entry.id   0623d6375801364d9ea6b98aabf03141
#
_cell.length_a   1.000
_cell.length_b   1.000
_cell.length_c   1.000
_cell.angle_alpha   90.00
_cell.angle_beta   90.00
_cell.angle_gamma   90.00
#
_symmetry.space_group_name_H-M   'P 1'
#
loop_
_entity.id
_entity.type
_entity.pdbx_description
1 polymer ?
#
loop_
_entity_poly.entity_id
_entity_poly.type
_entity_poly.pdbx_seq_one_letter_code
_entity_poly.pdbx_strand_id
1 'polypeptide(L)'
;KIVLTPDLLEYMCRLNKETGEFVKKITKFYFDFHWEWEHIIGCVINDPLAVAYFINPELCKGFDFYVQIETEGISLGQSVVDSMNFYRKASNARVLTEVDVYGFFQMFLSRILDQEPEELDILQDLIRGDLK
;
A
#
# COMPACT_ATOMS: atom_id res chain seq x y z
N LYS A 1 -6.55 0.74 -0.02
CA LYS A 1 -5.39 0.04 -0.62
C LYS A 1 -4.41 1.07 -1.16
N ILE A 2 -3.13 0.78 -1.12
CA ILE A 2 -2.08 1.53 -1.82
C ILE A 2 -1.76 0.77 -3.10
N VAL A 3 -1.97 1.41 -4.24
CA VAL A 3 -1.72 0.82 -5.57
C VAL A 3 -0.59 1.57 -6.25
N LEU A 4 0.52 0.87 -6.52
CA LEU A 4 1.57 1.37 -7.40
C LEU A 4 1.09 1.21 -8.85
N THR A 5 0.74 2.32 -9.48
CA THR A 5 0.25 2.33 -10.87
C THR A 5 1.40 2.36 -11.88
N PRO A 6 1.16 2.01 -13.18
CA PRO A 6 2.16 2.17 -14.22
C PRO A 6 2.71 3.61 -14.33
N ASP A 7 1.84 4.62 -14.17
CA ASP A 7 2.23 6.02 -14.27
C ASP A 7 3.13 6.44 -13.10
N LEU A 8 2.83 5.98 -11.88
CA LEU A 8 3.71 6.19 -10.73
C LEU A 8 5.07 5.51 -10.93
N LEU A 9 5.09 4.31 -11.51
CA LEU A 9 6.33 3.60 -11.78
C LEU A 9 7.17 4.30 -12.85
N GLU A 10 6.53 4.84 -13.90
CA GLU A 10 7.21 5.64 -14.91
C GLU A 10 7.76 6.94 -14.31
N TYR A 11 7.00 7.58 -13.43
CA TYR A 11 7.44 8.76 -12.70
C TYR A 11 8.67 8.47 -11.82
N MET A 12 8.69 7.33 -11.13
CA MET A 12 9.88 6.88 -10.38
C MET A 12 11.10 6.73 -11.29
N CYS A 13 10.93 6.12 -12.48
CA CYS A 13 12.03 5.98 -13.46
C CYS A 13 12.55 7.34 -13.98
N ARG A 14 11.70 8.35 -14.03
CA ARG A 14 12.09 9.71 -14.42
C ARG A 14 12.89 10.42 -13.32
N LEU A 15 12.47 10.27 -12.07
CA LEU A 15 13.14 10.91 -10.92
C LEU A 15 14.48 10.23 -10.60
N ASN A 16 14.51 8.91 -10.59
CA ASN A 16 15.72 8.12 -10.35
C ASN A 16 15.67 6.85 -11.20
N LYS A 17 16.40 6.85 -12.30
CA LYS A 17 16.36 5.77 -13.29
C LYS A 17 16.79 4.42 -12.69
N GLU A 18 17.86 4.40 -11.91
CA GLU A 18 18.39 3.15 -11.35
C GLU A 18 17.40 2.51 -10.40
N THR A 19 16.90 3.27 -9.42
CA THR A 19 15.92 2.79 -8.45
C THR A 19 14.58 2.47 -9.12
N GLY A 20 14.11 3.31 -10.03
CA GLY A 20 12.85 3.09 -10.75
C GLY A 20 12.86 1.80 -11.58
N GLU A 21 13.92 1.56 -12.35
CA GLU A 21 14.07 0.32 -13.13
C GLU A 21 14.21 -0.92 -12.21
N PHE A 22 14.86 -0.77 -11.06
CA PHE A 22 14.91 -1.84 -10.06
C PHE A 22 13.51 -2.18 -9.54
N VAL A 23 12.74 -1.17 -9.12
CA VAL A 23 11.36 -1.36 -8.65
C VAL A 23 10.49 -1.98 -9.74
N LYS A 24 10.59 -1.48 -10.97
CA LYS A 24 9.89 -2.04 -12.15
C LYS A 24 10.17 -3.53 -12.34
N LYS A 25 11.42 -3.92 -12.19
CA LYS A 25 11.85 -5.32 -12.35
C LYS A 25 11.28 -6.22 -11.27
N ILE A 26 11.35 -5.80 -9.99
CA ILE A 26 10.88 -6.64 -8.86
C ILE A 26 9.36 -6.68 -8.75
N THR A 27 8.64 -5.64 -9.20
CA THR A 27 7.18 -5.58 -9.14
C THR A 27 6.46 -6.18 -10.35
N LYS A 28 7.19 -6.53 -11.41
CA LYS A 28 6.58 -7.05 -12.65
C LYS A 28 5.61 -8.20 -12.41
N PHE A 29 6.01 -9.20 -11.62
CA PHE A 29 5.16 -10.34 -11.29
C PHE A 29 3.86 -9.91 -10.59
N TYR A 30 3.95 -8.95 -9.69
CA TYR A 30 2.78 -8.43 -8.95
C TYR A 30 1.83 -7.64 -9.84
N PHE A 31 2.34 -6.89 -10.82
CA PHE A 31 1.51 -6.22 -11.83
C PHE A 31 0.72 -7.25 -12.64
N ASP A 32 1.39 -8.28 -13.15
CA ASP A 32 0.77 -9.34 -13.95
C ASP A 32 -0.27 -10.09 -13.12
N PHE A 33 0.04 -10.45 -11.86
CA PHE A 33 -0.86 -11.13 -10.94
C PHE A 33 -2.12 -10.30 -10.62
N HIS A 34 -1.97 -9.04 -10.23
CA HIS A 34 -3.12 -8.22 -9.88
C HIS A 34 -4.02 -7.91 -11.09
N TRP A 35 -3.42 -7.80 -12.27
CA TRP A 35 -4.21 -7.68 -13.50
C TRP A 35 -5.00 -8.96 -13.80
N GLU A 36 -4.36 -10.11 -13.75
CA GLU A 36 -5.00 -11.39 -14.09
C GLU A 36 -6.11 -11.76 -13.12
N TRP A 37 -5.90 -11.59 -11.82
CA TRP A 37 -6.78 -12.09 -10.79
C TRP A 37 -7.73 -11.05 -10.19
N GLU A 38 -7.31 -9.80 -10.11
CA GLU A 38 -8.09 -8.74 -9.45
C GLU A 38 -8.53 -7.63 -10.41
N HIS A 39 -8.09 -7.65 -11.66
CA HIS A 39 -8.33 -6.62 -12.68
C HIS A 39 -7.92 -5.21 -12.22
N ILE A 40 -6.84 -5.13 -11.43
CA ILE A 40 -6.23 -3.89 -10.98
C ILE A 40 -5.13 -3.48 -11.95
N ILE A 41 -5.18 -2.24 -12.45
CA ILE A 41 -4.10 -1.65 -13.25
C ILE A 41 -3.03 -1.13 -12.29
N GLY A 42 -2.04 -1.98 -11.98
CA GLY A 42 -1.01 -1.72 -11.00
C GLY A 42 -0.79 -2.89 -10.07
N CYS A 43 -0.07 -2.68 -8.98
CA CYS A 43 0.06 -3.68 -7.93
C CYS A 43 -0.16 -3.07 -6.53
N VAL A 44 -0.79 -3.85 -5.67
CA VAL A 44 -0.99 -3.45 -4.26
C VAL A 44 0.31 -3.67 -3.50
N ILE A 45 0.82 -2.62 -2.87
CA ILE A 45 2.10 -2.64 -2.13
C ILE A 45 1.86 -2.59 -0.62
N ASN A 46 1.49 -3.74 -0.03
CA ASN A 46 1.14 -3.84 1.38
C ASN A 46 2.36 -3.75 2.31
N ASP A 47 3.48 -4.40 1.97
CA ASP A 47 4.67 -4.42 2.82
C ASP A 47 5.31 -3.04 2.97
N PRO A 48 5.47 -2.23 1.90
CA PRO A 48 5.89 -0.84 2.05
C PRO A 48 4.93 -0.02 2.93
N LEU A 49 3.61 -0.23 2.84
CA LEU A 49 2.64 0.43 3.70
C LEU A 49 2.81 0.04 5.18
N ALA A 50 3.07 -1.23 5.46
CA ALA A 50 3.30 -1.68 6.83
C ALA A 50 4.55 -1.03 7.45
N VAL A 51 5.64 -0.92 6.68
CA VAL A 51 6.86 -0.21 7.10
C VAL A 51 6.59 1.29 7.28
N ALA A 52 5.84 1.91 6.36
CA ALA A 52 5.49 3.32 6.44
C ALA A 52 4.65 3.62 7.69
N TYR A 53 3.68 2.77 8.01
CA TYR A 53 2.87 2.88 9.22
C TYR A 53 3.71 2.74 10.49
N PHE A 54 4.68 1.84 10.50
CA PHE A 54 5.62 1.70 11.64
C PHE A 54 6.44 2.98 11.87
N ILE A 55 6.85 3.65 10.79
CA ILE A 55 7.63 4.90 10.85
C ILE A 55 6.75 6.09 11.24
N ASN A 56 5.57 6.19 10.64
CA ASN A 56 4.60 7.27 10.86
C ASN A 56 3.17 6.70 10.98
N PRO A 57 2.71 6.40 12.20
CA PRO A 57 1.37 5.87 12.44
C PRO A 57 0.22 6.82 12.03
N GLU A 58 0.48 8.11 11.87
CA GLU A 58 -0.55 9.09 11.45
C GLU A 58 -1.01 8.90 10.01
N LEU A 59 -0.23 8.16 9.20
CA LEU A 59 -0.63 7.82 7.83
C LEU A 59 -1.89 6.97 7.75
N CYS A 60 -2.24 6.26 8.81
CA CYS A 60 -3.37 5.35 8.80
C CYS A 60 -4.32 5.59 9.98
N LYS A 61 -5.62 5.37 9.72
CA LYS A 61 -6.61 5.25 10.78
C LYS A 61 -7.11 3.82 10.89
N GLY A 62 -7.55 3.43 12.08
CA GLY A 62 -8.05 2.09 12.33
C GLY A 62 -8.69 1.94 13.69
N PHE A 63 -9.16 0.74 13.95
CA PHE A 63 -9.86 0.37 15.17
C PHE A 63 -9.22 -0.87 15.79
N ASP A 64 -9.34 -0.97 17.11
CA ASP A 64 -8.84 -2.11 17.86
C ASP A 64 -9.94 -3.17 17.93
N PHE A 65 -9.68 -4.35 17.34
CA PHE A 65 -10.62 -5.47 17.30
C PHE A 65 -9.97 -6.77 17.79
N TYR A 66 -10.82 -7.71 18.15
CA TYR A 66 -10.39 -9.09 18.23
C TYR A 66 -10.25 -9.66 16.81
N VAL A 67 -9.08 -10.21 16.51
CA VAL A 67 -8.77 -10.82 15.21
C VAL A 67 -8.28 -12.23 15.43
N GLN A 68 -8.76 -13.15 14.62
CA GLN A 68 -8.32 -14.54 14.58
C GLN A 68 -7.89 -14.90 13.16
N ILE A 69 -6.83 -15.67 13.02
CA ILE A 69 -6.45 -16.25 11.74
C ILE A 69 -7.04 -17.65 11.66
N GLU A 70 -7.72 -17.96 10.57
CA GLU A 70 -8.21 -19.31 10.30
C GLU A 70 -7.03 -20.21 9.93
N THR A 71 -6.87 -21.30 10.64
CA THR A 71 -5.73 -22.20 10.49
C THR A 71 -6.07 -23.52 9.84
N GLU A 72 -7.35 -23.75 9.52
CA GLU A 72 -7.83 -25.00 8.93
C GLU A 72 -8.89 -24.75 7.86
N GLY A 73 -9.20 -25.75 7.07
CA GLY A 73 -10.29 -25.73 6.11
C GLY A 73 -10.07 -24.85 4.88
N ILE A 74 -11.17 -24.52 4.23
CA ILE A 74 -11.21 -23.83 2.94
C ILE A 74 -10.74 -22.37 3.04
N SER A 75 -10.84 -21.75 4.21
CA SER A 75 -10.45 -20.35 4.47
C SER A 75 -9.10 -20.24 5.19
N LEU A 76 -8.26 -21.27 5.13
CA LEU A 76 -6.91 -21.25 5.70
C LEU A 76 -6.14 -19.99 5.37
N GLY A 77 -5.64 -19.29 6.40
CA GLY A 77 -4.89 -18.02 6.27
C GLY A 77 -5.76 -16.76 6.28
N GLN A 78 -7.10 -16.89 6.29
CA GLN A 78 -7.99 -15.74 6.34
C GLN A 78 -7.95 -15.05 7.71
N SER A 79 -7.83 -13.72 7.71
CA SER A 79 -8.00 -12.90 8.90
C SER A 79 -9.49 -12.65 9.16
N VAL A 80 -9.99 -13.13 10.28
CA VAL A 80 -11.38 -12.93 10.74
C VAL A 80 -11.40 -11.84 11.78
N VAL A 81 -12.03 -10.70 11.43
CA VAL A 81 -12.12 -9.51 12.28
C VAL A 81 -13.49 -9.47 12.97
N ASP A 82 -13.51 -9.47 14.30
CA ASP A 82 -14.75 -9.36 15.08
C ASP A 82 -15.14 -7.89 15.30
N SER A 83 -15.58 -7.25 14.22
CA SER A 83 -16.02 -5.84 14.25
C SER A 83 -17.32 -5.60 15.01
N MET A 84 -18.11 -6.65 15.24
CA MET A 84 -19.40 -6.60 15.96
C MET A 84 -19.28 -7.05 17.42
N ASN A 85 -18.08 -7.36 17.88
CA ASN A 85 -17.83 -7.91 19.21
C ASN A 85 -18.67 -9.17 19.52
N PHE A 86 -18.84 -10.01 18.49
CA PHE A 86 -19.63 -11.24 18.58
C PHE A 86 -19.02 -12.24 19.57
N TYR A 87 -17.70 -12.39 19.54
CA TYR A 87 -16.97 -13.31 20.43
C TYR A 87 -16.79 -12.77 21.85
N ARG A 88 -17.08 -11.49 22.11
CA ARG A 88 -16.92 -10.83 23.42
C ARG A 88 -15.51 -11.00 24.01
N LYS A 89 -14.50 -10.99 23.15
CA LYS A 89 -13.09 -11.07 23.52
C LYS A 89 -12.44 -9.70 23.51
N ALA A 90 -11.41 -9.52 24.34
CA ALA A 90 -10.59 -8.33 24.30
C ALA A 90 -9.91 -8.16 22.92
N SER A 91 -9.79 -6.93 22.45
CA SER A 91 -9.04 -6.63 21.23
C SER A 91 -7.59 -7.09 21.37
N ASN A 92 -7.06 -7.66 20.29
CA ASN A 92 -5.68 -8.14 20.20
C ASN A 92 -4.93 -7.58 19.01
N ALA A 93 -5.59 -6.82 18.14
CA ALA A 93 -4.99 -6.22 16.96
C ALA A 93 -5.66 -4.89 16.61
N ARG A 94 -4.86 -3.98 16.05
CA ARG A 94 -5.36 -2.76 15.41
C ARG A 94 -5.53 -3.02 13.92
N VAL A 95 -6.76 -2.91 13.44
CA VAL A 95 -7.12 -3.11 12.04
C VAL A 95 -7.17 -1.75 11.36
N LEU A 96 -6.30 -1.54 10.38
CA LEU A 96 -6.23 -0.29 9.62
C LEU A 96 -7.32 -0.27 8.54
N THR A 97 -8.11 0.79 8.49
CA THR A 97 -9.26 0.93 7.59
C THR A 97 -9.11 2.07 6.59
N GLU A 98 -8.31 3.08 6.93
CA GLU A 98 -8.05 4.24 6.09
C GLU A 98 -6.55 4.49 5.99
N VAL A 99 -6.13 5.07 4.88
CA VAL A 99 -4.74 5.48 4.64
C VAL A 99 -4.71 6.82 3.89
N ASP A 100 -3.82 7.71 4.32
CA ASP A 100 -3.44 8.88 3.54
C ASP A 100 -2.52 8.43 2.39
N VAL A 101 -3.12 8.27 1.21
CA VAL A 101 -2.44 7.78 0.01
C VAL A 101 -1.35 8.76 -0.44
N TYR A 102 -1.63 10.07 -0.40
CA TYR A 102 -0.68 11.09 -0.80
C TYR A 102 0.52 11.13 0.18
N GLY A 103 0.25 11.22 1.47
CA GLY A 103 1.30 11.21 2.50
C GLY A 103 2.15 9.95 2.46
N PHE A 104 1.53 8.79 2.19
CA PHE A 104 2.27 7.55 1.98
C PHE A 104 3.24 7.65 0.79
N PHE A 105 2.75 8.00 -0.40
CA PHE A 105 3.61 8.06 -1.59
C PHE A 105 4.65 9.17 -1.48
N GLN A 106 4.33 10.31 -0.91
CA GLN A 106 5.30 11.37 -0.66
C GLN A 106 6.46 10.85 0.21
N MET A 107 6.15 10.23 1.35
CA MET A 107 7.18 9.66 2.23
C MET A 107 7.95 8.51 1.57
N PHE A 108 7.25 7.61 0.86
CA PHE A 108 7.84 6.45 0.21
C PHE A 108 8.81 6.88 -0.90
N LEU A 109 8.34 7.73 -1.83
CA LEU A 109 9.15 8.17 -2.97
C LEU A 109 10.34 9.03 -2.55
N SER A 110 10.13 9.96 -1.62
CA SER A 110 11.24 10.78 -1.10
C SER A 110 12.38 9.91 -0.56
N ARG A 111 12.04 8.86 0.20
CA ARG A 111 13.05 7.99 0.84
C ARG A 111 13.75 7.07 -0.15
N ILE A 112 13.01 6.41 -1.05
CA ILE A 112 13.61 5.41 -1.94
C ILE A 112 14.29 6.02 -3.17
N LEU A 113 13.88 7.23 -3.56
CA LEU A 113 14.44 7.92 -4.73
C LEU A 113 15.47 8.99 -4.33
N ASP A 114 15.65 9.25 -3.02
CA ASP A 114 16.50 10.32 -2.48
C ASP A 114 16.10 11.69 -3.05
N GLN A 115 14.79 11.99 -2.97
CA GLN A 115 14.21 13.24 -3.45
C GLN A 115 13.61 14.04 -2.31
N GLU A 116 13.72 15.37 -2.36
CA GLU A 116 12.97 16.21 -1.43
C GLU A 116 11.48 16.20 -1.77
N PRO A 117 10.57 16.33 -0.77
CA PRO A 117 9.12 16.31 -1.02
C PRO A 117 8.64 17.33 -2.04
N GLU A 118 9.32 18.49 -2.14
CA GLU A 118 9.03 19.59 -3.06
C GLU A 118 9.36 19.25 -4.52
N GLU A 119 10.21 18.25 -4.74
CA GLU A 119 10.59 17.77 -6.07
C GLU A 119 9.57 16.79 -6.67
N LEU A 120 8.58 16.36 -5.86
CA LEU A 120 7.51 15.46 -6.28
C LEU A 120 6.32 16.26 -6.88
N ASP A 121 6.60 17.10 -7.86
CA ASP A 121 5.73 18.14 -8.43
C ASP A 121 4.38 17.63 -8.95
N ILE A 122 4.36 16.47 -9.63
CA ILE A 122 3.14 15.90 -10.23
C ILE A 122 2.53 14.75 -9.44
N LEU A 123 3.06 14.43 -8.26
CA LEU A 123 2.62 13.27 -7.49
C LEU A 123 1.12 13.31 -7.17
N GLN A 124 0.59 14.47 -6.82
CA GLN A 124 -0.83 14.61 -6.47
C GLN A 124 -1.74 14.35 -7.67
N ASP A 125 -1.35 14.80 -8.86
CA ASP A 125 -2.12 14.61 -10.09
C ASP A 125 -2.08 13.14 -10.53
N LEU A 126 -0.93 12.47 -10.37
CA LEU A 126 -0.79 11.02 -10.61
C LEU A 126 -1.71 10.19 -9.72
N ILE A 127 -1.80 10.53 -8.43
CA ILE A 127 -2.65 9.82 -7.49
C ILE A 127 -4.13 10.03 -7.77
N ARG A 128 -4.52 11.24 -8.20
CA ARG A 128 -5.90 11.56 -8.56
C ARG A 128 -6.32 11.03 -9.93
N GLY A 129 -5.36 10.69 -10.77
CA GLY A 129 -5.61 10.30 -12.17
C GLY A 129 -5.97 11.49 -13.06
N ASP A 130 -5.55 12.71 -12.69
CA ASP A 130 -5.91 13.98 -13.38
C ASP A 130 -4.94 14.35 -14.52
N LEU A 131 -3.91 13.55 -14.76
CA LEU A 131 -3.00 13.77 -15.89
C LEU A 131 -3.72 13.44 -17.21
N LYS A 132 -3.93 14.47 -18.01
CA LYS A 132 -4.45 14.37 -19.39
C LYS A 132 -3.33 14.19 -20.39
#